data_1be6d73f5ddd20d9db740bba04e777e8
#
_entry.id   1be6d73f5ddd20d9db740bba04e777e8
#
_cell.length_a   1.000
_cell.length_b   1.000
_cell.length_c   1.000
_cell.angle_alpha   90.00
_cell.angle_beta   90.00
_cell.angle_gamma   90.00
#
_symmetry.space_group_name_H-M   'P 1'
#
loop_
_entity.id
_entity.type
_entity.pdbx_description
1 polymer ?
#
loop_
_entity_poly.entity_id
_entity_poly.type
_entity_poly.pdbx_seq_one_letter_code
_entity_poly.pdbx_strand_id
1 'polypeptide(L)'
;MTHAQACAQPAPRSPFGFVGRAGRAARALTTTTSALALAAGALTLAPAPAHAADPITTQEYFSYYHLDSARQKGYTGKGITIALIDGPVDTNAPELAGATIIDKSRCTIEDSAKGIRHATDMATILVSPYTGVAPDATLYSYQLSNNSSISEGTCKTDGKKLNSFDTLINQAVEDGAQIISISQGTGYLGTAAKWAIANAIAHGVIIVASAGNASDDENTTHLGRYSGVVGVSAINTDGTFASYSSWGNGVVTAAVGGPFNTLDENTNQPTTVQGTSMSTALVAGMLALARQKWPNATTNQILQSLVRSGLNPNHEWNQYTGYGAIDGGGLVIDDPSQYPDENPILQKQGGSEPTADEVADYTDGLVSPTSTVDLPDSYVYRGADDQVVLYQSDLKNEIHLGTSPRYHRK
;
A
#
# COMPACT_ATOMS: atom_id res chain seq x y z
N MET A 1 50.75 -16.14 -23.80
CA MET A 1 51.77 -16.72 -22.91
C MET A 1 51.06 -17.18 -21.65
N THR A 2 50.96 -18.46 -21.63
CA THR A 2 51.08 -19.54 -20.64
C THR A 2 49.92 -19.58 -19.62
N HIS A 3 48.98 -20.51 -19.80
CA HIS A 3 48.90 -21.92 -19.34
C HIS A 3 49.27 -22.09 -17.86
N ALA A 4 48.47 -22.73 -17.02
CA ALA A 4 48.03 -24.10 -16.91
C ALA A 4 46.96 -24.23 -15.80
N GLN A 5 45.91 -24.91 -15.97
CA GLN A 5 45.69 -26.37 -15.86
C GLN A 5 45.30 -26.86 -14.44
N ALA A 6 44.19 -27.52 -14.46
CA ALA A 6 43.47 -28.28 -13.47
C ALA A 6 44.26 -29.41 -12.81
N CYS A 7 43.85 -29.82 -11.62
CA CYS A 7 43.99 -31.19 -11.15
C CYS A 7 42.78 -31.63 -10.35
N ALA A 8 42.20 -32.73 -10.77
CA ALA A 8 41.06 -33.44 -10.17
C ALA A 8 41.55 -34.72 -9.46
N GLN A 9 40.75 -35.14 -8.45
CA GLN A 9 40.50 -36.52 -7.97
C GLN A 9 41.50 -37.16 -6.99
N PRO A 10 41.17 -38.34 -6.35
CA PRO A 10 39.91 -39.08 -6.24
C PRO A 10 39.51 -39.55 -4.80
N ALA A 11 38.35 -40.16 -4.70
CA ALA A 11 37.85 -40.94 -3.55
C ALA A 11 38.49 -42.34 -3.43
N PRO A 12 38.42 -43.01 -2.27
CA PRO A 12 38.56 -44.45 -2.23
C PRO A 12 37.35 -45.22 -1.74
N ARG A 13 37.23 -46.39 -2.31
CA ARG A 13 36.21 -47.46 -2.21
C ARG A 13 36.40 -48.31 -0.96
N SER A 14 35.28 -48.96 -0.58
CA SER A 14 35.20 -50.09 0.39
C SER A 14 35.96 -51.36 -0.05
N PRO A 15 36.15 -52.32 0.86
CA PRO A 15 35.73 -53.67 0.48
C PRO A 15 35.06 -54.53 1.60
N PHE A 16 34.04 -55.30 1.17
CA PHE A 16 33.79 -56.74 1.36
C PHE A 16 34.21 -57.38 2.74
N GLY A 17 33.46 -58.23 3.33
CA GLY A 17 32.50 -59.25 2.99
C GLY A 17 32.55 -60.32 4.10
N PHE A 18 31.62 -61.17 4.22
CA PHE A 18 31.58 -62.62 4.36
C PHE A 18 30.46 -63.14 5.30
N VAL A 19 29.64 -63.82 4.72
CA VAL A 19 28.79 -64.99 4.87
C VAL A 19 29.15 -65.91 6.08
N GLY A 20 28.10 -66.34 6.80
CA GLY A 20 28.12 -67.50 7.70
C GLY A 20 26.74 -68.09 7.95
N ARG A 21 26.49 -69.25 7.41
CA ARG A 21 25.24 -70.06 7.45
C ARG A 21 25.26 -71.06 8.60
N ALA A 22 24.10 -71.57 8.96
CA ALA A 22 23.69 -72.77 9.65
C ALA A 22 23.37 -72.62 11.15
N GLY A 23 22.34 -73.23 11.72
CA GLY A 23 21.56 -74.41 11.38
C GLY A 23 20.43 -74.62 12.33
N ARG A 24 19.54 -75.47 11.89
CA ARG A 24 18.30 -75.94 12.48
C ARG A 24 18.42 -76.56 13.90
N ALA A 25 17.39 -76.36 14.74
CA ALA A 25 16.75 -77.45 15.50
C ALA A 25 15.41 -76.99 16.03
N ALA A 26 14.42 -77.76 15.66
CA ALA A 26 13.03 -77.71 16.21
C ALA A 26 12.95 -78.39 17.59
N ARG A 27 12.14 -77.85 18.46
CA ARG A 27 11.34 -78.63 19.46
C ARG A 27 10.10 -77.83 19.83
N ALA A 28 8.99 -78.48 19.52
CA ALA A 28 7.66 -78.12 20.00
C ALA A 28 7.52 -78.42 21.49
N LEU A 29 6.86 -77.55 22.21
CA LEU A 29 6.06 -77.94 23.41
C LEU A 29 4.89 -76.94 23.51
N THR A 30 3.74 -77.52 23.43
CA THR A 30 2.43 -76.96 23.74
C THR A 30 2.31 -76.62 25.22
N THR A 31 1.71 -75.48 25.55
CA THR A 31 0.70 -75.37 26.61
C THR A 31 0.04 -73.95 26.65
N THR A 32 -1.28 -74.04 26.60
CA THR A 32 -2.31 -73.25 27.30
C THR A 32 -2.37 -71.71 27.16
N THR A 33 -3.37 -71.37 26.41
CA THR A 33 -4.27 -70.23 26.50
C THR A 33 -4.21 -69.34 27.72
N SER A 34 -3.88 -68.06 27.53
CA SER A 34 -4.49 -66.97 28.30
C SER A 34 -4.66 -65.79 27.34
N ALA A 35 -5.89 -65.57 26.92
CA ALA A 35 -6.29 -64.39 26.12
C ALA A 35 -6.23 -63.16 27.04
N LEU A 36 -5.18 -62.38 26.94
CA LEU A 36 -5.17 -61.01 27.41
C LEU A 36 -5.44 -60.11 26.15
N ALA A 37 -6.67 -59.64 26.09
CA ALA A 37 -7.04 -58.62 25.14
C ALA A 37 -6.29 -57.32 25.48
N LEU A 38 -5.19 -57.05 24.80
CA LEU A 38 -4.61 -55.70 24.72
C LEU A 38 -5.51 -54.86 23.80
N ALA A 39 -6.45 -54.13 24.40
CA ALA A 39 -7.05 -52.99 23.75
C ALA A 39 -5.94 -51.95 23.52
N ALA A 40 -5.29 -51.99 22.35
CA ALA A 40 -4.48 -50.89 21.86
C ALA A 40 -5.43 -49.74 21.56
N GLY A 41 -5.65 -48.87 22.55
CA GLY A 41 -6.27 -47.59 22.35
C GLY A 41 -5.37 -46.80 21.41
N ALA A 42 -5.78 -46.73 20.13
CA ALA A 42 -5.26 -45.71 19.22
C ALA A 42 -5.69 -44.36 19.81
N LEU A 43 -4.82 -43.76 20.61
CA LEU A 43 -4.90 -42.30 20.82
C LEU A 43 -4.72 -41.68 19.45
N THR A 44 -5.82 -41.40 18.77
CA THR A 44 -5.82 -40.38 17.71
C THR A 44 -5.46 -39.06 18.40
N LEU A 45 -4.19 -38.68 18.31
CA LEU A 45 -3.82 -37.29 18.53
C LEU A 45 -4.62 -36.46 17.51
N ALA A 46 -5.80 -36.02 17.94
CA ALA A 46 -6.46 -34.95 17.21
C ALA A 46 -5.43 -33.82 17.11
N PRO A 47 -5.17 -33.28 15.91
CA PRO A 47 -4.32 -32.10 15.83
C PRO A 47 -4.92 -31.06 16.78
N ALA A 48 -4.10 -30.55 17.70
CA ALA A 48 -4.50 -29.43 18.54
C ALA A 48 -5.06 -28.36 17.61
N PRO A 49 -6.20 -27.74 17.91
CA PRO A 49 -6.67 -26.65 17.11
C PRO A 49 -5.52 -25.64 17.01
N ALA A 50 -5.15 -25.26 15.78
CA ALA A 50 -4.19 -24.20 15.58
C ALA A 50 -4.74 -22.99 16.35
N HIS A 51 -4.08 -22.63 17.45
CA HIS A 51 -4.42 -21.39 18.14
C HIS A 51 -4.21 -20.27 17.13
N ALA A 52 -5.25 -19.48 16.88
CA ALA A 52 -5.07 -18.22 16.18
C ALA A 52 -3.99 -17.44 16.95
N ALA A 53 -3.05 -16.85 16.24
CA ALA A 53 -2.04 -16.01 16.88
C ALA A 53 -2.74 -14.91 17.67
N ASP A 54 -2.18 -14.55 18.83
CA ASP A 54 -2.69 -13.42 19.60
C ASP A 54 -2.54 -12.13 18.77
N PRO A 55 -3.50 -11.21 18.84
CA PRO A 55 -3.41 -9.96 18.08
C PRO A 55 -2.22 -9.11 18.55
N ILE A 56 -1.59 -8.42 17.61
CA ILE A 56 -0.58 -7.41 17.92
C ILE A 56 -1.30 -6.18 18.49
N THR A 57 -1.15 -5.95 19.78
CA THR A 57 -1.86 -4.87 20.52
C THR A 57 -0.99 -3.70 20.88
N THR A 58 0.31 -3.75 20.57
CA THR A 58 1.27 -2.70 20.90
C THR A 58 2.17 -2.37 19.72
N GLN A 59 2.39 -1.08 19.51
CA GLN A 59 3.29 -0.54 18.50
C GLN A 59 3.99 0.70 19.06
N GLU A 60 5.30 0.86 18.77
CA GLU A 60 6.07 2.00 19.25
C GLU A 60 5.54 3.34 18.70
N TYR A 61 5.16 3.37 17.41
CA TYR A 61 4.61 4.57 16.79
C TYR A 61 3.33 5.07 17.46
N PHE A 62 2.57 4.18 18.11
CA PHE A 62 1.34 4.54 18.79
C PHE A 62 1.59 5.53 19.94
N SER A 63 2.63 5.26 20.73
CA SER A 63 3.09 6.16 21.79
C SER A 63 3.81 7.38 21.22
N TYR A 64 4.65 7.18 20.21
CA TYR A 64 5.43 8.24 19.56
C TYR A 64 4.55 9.39 19.04
N TYR A 65 3.43 9.04 18.38
CA TYR A 65 2.47 10.01 17.84
C TYR A 65 1.32 10.34 18.80
N HIS A 66 1.35 9.88 20.05
CA HIS A 66 0.30 10.13 21.05
C HIS A 66 -1.11 9.77 20.56
N LEU A 67 -1.25 8.63 19.85
CA LEU A 67 -2.51 8.20 19.25
C LEU A 67 -3.58 7.86 20.29
N ASP A 68 -3.19 7.49 21.51
CA ASP A 68 -4.09 7.35 22.65
C ASP A 68 -4.81 8.66 22.97
N SER A 69 -4.08 9.77 22.99
CA SER A 69 -4.65 11.11 23.21
C SER A 69 -5.57 11.53 22.07
N ALA A 70 -5.22 11.22 20.83
CA ALA A 70 -6.09 11.47 19.68
C ALA A 70 -7.42 10.72 19.81
N ARG A 71 -7.35 9.43 20.15
CA ARG A 71 -8.54 8.57 20.37
C ARG A 71 -9.41 9.07 21.51
N GLN A 72 -8.82 9.48 22.64
CA GLN A 72 -9.56 10.05 23.78
C GLN A 72 -10.32 11.32 23.40
N LYS A 73 -9.81 12.10 22.45
CA LYS A 73 -10.47 13.28 21.90
C LYS A 73 -11.47 12.96 20.79
N GLY A 74 -11.65 11.68 20.44
CA GLY A 74 -12.57 11.22 19.40
C GLY A 74 -12.01 11.33 17.97
N TYR A 75 -10.72 11.56 17.80
CA TYR A 75 -10.08 11.57 16.48
C TYR A 75 -9.70 10.13 16.12
N THR A 76 -10.56 9.47 15.37
CA THR A 76 -10.49 8.04 15.06
C THR A 76 -10.67 7.73 13.58
N GLY A 77 -10.77 8.77 12.73
CA GLY A 77 -11.04 8.63 11.30
C GLY A 77 -12.50 8.31 10.97
N LYS A 78 -13.42 8.43 11.95
CA LYS A 78 -14.84 8.13 11.75
C LYS A 78 -15.45 8.96 10.63
N GLY A 79 -16.12 8.26 9.69
CA GLY A 79 -16.76 8.88 8.53
C GLY A 79 -15.79 9.16 7.37
N ILE A 80 -14.54 8.74 7.49
CA ILE A 80 -13.53 8.85 6.42
C ILE A 80 -13.36 7.49 5.75
N THR A 81 -13.27 7.51 4.43
CA THR A 81 -12.95 6.34 3.61
C THR A 81 -11.51 6.43 3.11
N ILE A 82 -10.70 5.42 3.44
CA ILE A 82 -9.33 5.27 2.98
C ILE A 82 -9.29 4.12 1.97
N ALA A 83 -8.73 4.34 0.79
CA ALA A 83 -8.41 3.31 -0.17
C ALA A 83 -6.97 2.82 0.05
N LEU A 84 -6.79 1.54 0.27
CA LEU A 84 -5.49 0.88 0.29
C LEU A 84 -5.29 0.15 -1.05
N ILE A 85 -4.35 0.62 -1.85
CA ILE A 85 -3.93 -0.05 -3.09
C ILE A 85 -2.64 -0.82 -2.79
N ASP A 86 -2.76 -2.13 -2.56
CA ASP A 86 -1.68 -3.03 -2.15
C ASP A 86 -2.00 -4.47 -2.57
N GLY A 87 -1.28 -5.46 -2.06
CA GLY A 87 -1.65 -6.87 -2.20
C GLY A 87 -3.00 -7.21 -1.53
N PRO A 88 -3.43 -8.48 -1.60
CA PRO A 88 -4.61 -8.96 -0.87
C PRO A 88 -4.44 -8.80 0.65
N VAL A 89 -5.45 -8.24 1.32
CA VAL A 89 -5.48 -8.12 2.79
C VAL A 89 -6.07 -9.38 3.40
N ASP A 90 -5.39 -10.00 4.36
CA ASP A 90 -5.98 -11.05 5.19
C ASP A 90 -6.91 -10.42 6.25
N THR A 91 -8.19 -10.33 5.91
CA THR A 91 -9.21 -9.76 6.80
C THR A 91 -9.52 -10.63 8.02
N ASN A 92 -9.00 -11.87 8.08
CA ASN A 92 -9.12 -12.74 9.25
C ASN A 92 -7.96 -12.57 10.24
N ALA A 93 -6.98 -11.72 9.92
CA ALA A 93 -5.87 -11.43 10.83
C ALA A 93 -6.42 -10.91 12.18
N PRO A 94 -5.95 -11.45 13.31
CA PRO A 94 -6.48 -11.10 14.64
C PRO A 94 -6.40 -9.59 14.94
N GLU A 95 -5.37 -8.93 14.46
CA GLU A 95 -5.15 -7.48 14.61
C GLU A 95 -6.17 -6.62 13.88
N LEU A 96 -6.92 -7.18 12.91
CA LEU A 96 -7.97 -6.50 12.15
C LEU A 96 -9.39 -6.86 12.62
N ALA A 97 -9.52 -7.70 13.67
CA ALA A 97 -10.82 -8.10 14.19
C ALA A 97 -11.63 -6.90 14.68
N GLY A 98 -12.75 -6.62 14.01
CA GLY A 98 -13.61 -5.46 14.29
C GLY A 98 -13.34 -4.21 13.43
N ALA A 99 -12.30 -4.20 12.61
CA ALA A 99 -12.09 -3.15 11.62
C ALA A 99 -13.13 -3.21 10.48
N THR A 100 -13.48 -2.07 9.91
CA THR A 100 -14.38 -2.01 8.75
C THR A 100 -13.55 -2.03 7.47
N ILE A 101 -13.43 -3.21 6.87
CA ILE A 101 -12.65 -3.43 5.63
C ILE A 101 -13.58 -4.00 4.55
N ILE A 102 -13.56 -3.39 3.37
CA ILE A 102 -14.38 -3.78 2.22
C ILE A 102 -13.44 -3.98 1.02
N ASP A 103 -13.35 -5.22 0.53
CA ASP A 103 -12.63 -5.48 -0.72
C ASP A 103 -13.44 -4.95 -1.92
N LYS A 104 -12.84 -4.01 -2.64
CA LYS A 104 -13.40 -3.35 -3.81
C LYS A 104 -12.74 -3.82 -5.11
N SER A 105 -11.87 -4.80 -5.04
CA SER A 105 -11.16 -5.33 -6.19
C SER A 105 -12.13 -5.88 -7.23
N ARG A 106 -11.95 -5.52 -8.49
CA ARG A 106 -12.74 -6.04 -9.63
C ARG A 106 -12.26 -7.42 -10.09
N CYS A 107 -11.12 -7.84 -9.60
CA CYS A 107 -10.51 -9.13 -9.88
C CYS A 107 -9.69 -9.60 -8.68
N THR A 108 -9.46 -10.90 -8.60
CA THR A 108 -8.63 -11.50 -7.56
C THR A 108 -7.27 -11.87 -8.12
N ILE A 109 -6.22 -11.55 -7.41
CA ILE A 109 -4.86 -11.97 -7.73
C ILE A 109 -4.39 -13.03 -6.73
N GLU A 110 -3.50 -13.90 -7.20
CA GLU A 110 -2.71 -14.74 -6.31
C GLU A 110 -1.44 -13.97 -5.95
N ASP A 111 -1.16 -13.80 -4.67
CA ASP A 111 0.04 -13.14 -4.19
C ASP A 111 0.83 -14.06 -3.26
N SER A 112 2.09 -13.72 -3.05
CA SER A 112 2.96 -14.41 -2.09
C SER A 112 2.48 -14.17 -0.65
N ALA A 113 2.82 -15.09 0.26
CA ALA A 113 2.56 -14.89 1.68
C ALA A 113 3.13 -13.54 2.18
N LYS A 114 4.30 -13.14 1.66
CA LYS A 114 4.92 -11.85 1.95
C LYS A 114 4.08 -10.66 1.45
N GLY A 115 3.51 -10.73 0.25
CA GLY A 115 2.65 -9.68 -0.29
C GLY A 115 1.36 -9.54 0.50
N ILE A 116 0.72 -10.65 0.85
CA ILE A 116 -0.47 -10.68 1.71
C ILE A 116 -0.15 -10.11 3.10
N ARG A 117 0.99 -10.51 3.71
CA ARG A 117 1.42 -9.97 5.00
C ARG A 117 1.67 -8.46 4.93
N HIS A 118 2.34 -7.98 3.89
CA HIS A 118 2.58 -6.55 3.68
C HIS A 118 1.28 -5.75 3.62
N ALA A 119 0.33 -6.17 2.78
CA ALA A 119 -0.98 -5.50 2.67
C ALA A 119 -1.75 -5.52 4.00
N THR A 120 -1.67 -6.64 4.75
CA THR A 120 -2.30 -6.80 6.06
C THR A 120 -1.65 -5.88 7.10
N ASP A 121 -0.33 -5.71 7.07
CA ASP A 121 0.38 -4.76 7.94
C ASP A 121 -0.02 -3.31 7.63
N MET A 122 -0.17 -2.94 6.35
CA MET A 122 -0.66 -1.60 5.97
C MET A 122 -2.08 -1.37 6.48
N ALA A 123 -2.97 -2.34 6.31
CA ALA A 123 -4.33 -2.28 6.85
C ALA A 123 -4.33 -2.17 8.38
N THR A 124 -3.43 -2.89 9.07
CA THR A 124 -3.28 -2.84 10.53
C THR A 124 -2.86 -1.45 11.00
N ILE A 125 -1.87 -0.82 10.35
CA ILE A 125 -1.43 0.54 10.69
C ILE A 125 -2.56 1.55 10.44
N LEU A 126 -3.37 1.36 9.40
CA LEU A 126 -4.48 2.26 9.07
C LEU A 126 -5.65 2.10 10.04
N VAL A 127 -6.20 0.89 10.19
CA VAL A 127 -7.54 0.69 10.77
C VAL A 127 -7.63 -0.36 11.89
N SER A 128 -6.53 -0.91 12.38
CA SER A 128 -6.60 -1.84 13.52
C SER A 128 -7.30 -1.19 14.72
N PRO A 129 -8.30 -1.84 15.35
CA PRO A 129 -8.90 -1.34 16.58
C PRO A 129 -7.90 -1.18 17.73
N TYR A 130 -6.80 -1.94 17.72
CA TYR A 130 -5.77 -1.91 18.76
C TYR A 130 -4.77 -0.76 18.52
N THR A 131 -4.16 -0.74 17.35
CA THR A 131 -3.01 0.13 17.07
C THR A 131 -3.18 1.00 15.83
N GLY A 132 -4.25 0.86 15.07
CA GLY A 132 -4.50 1.66 13.86
C GLY A 132 -4.57 3.15 14.14
N VAL A 133 -4.08 3.96 13.23
CA VAL A 133 -4.12 5.43 13.35
C VAL A 133 -5.57 5.93 13.27
N ALA A 134 -6.36 5.37 12.37
CA ALA A 134 -7.74 5.75 12.09
C ALA A 134 -8.71 4.54 12.25
N PRO A 135 -8.87 4.00 13.49
CA PRO A 135 -9.56 2.72 13.71
C PRO A 135 -11.05 2.71 13.34
N ASP A 136 -11.71 3.86 13.26
CA ASP A 136 -13.12 3.99 12.88
C ASP A 136 -13.29 4.43 11.41
N ALA A 137 -12.20 4.52 10.63
CA ALA A 137 -12.30 4.75 9.21
C ALA A 137 -12.79 3.49 8.48
N THR A 138 -13.43 3.68 7.33
CA THR A 138 -13.71 2.58 6.40
C THR A 138 -12.51 2.37 5.50
N LEU A 139 -11.98 1.16 5.45
CA LEU A 139 -10.90 0.79 4.54
C LEU A 139 -11.48 0.09 3.31
N TYR A 140 -11.27 0.66 2.13
CA TYR A 140 -11.48 -0.02 0.86
C TYR A 140 -10.15 -0.62 0.42
N SER A 141 -10.07 -1.93 0.22
CA SER A 141 -8.88 -2.60 -0.27
C SER A 141 -9.00 -2.87 -1.78
N TYR A 142 -7.90 -2.66 -2.49
CA TYR A 142 -7.78 -2.89 -3.93
C TYR A 142 -6.52 -3.70 -4.19
N GLN A 143 -6.67 -4.85 -4.82
CA GLN A 143 -5.59 -5.79 -5.04
C GLN A 143 -4.75 -5.38 -6.25
N LEU A 144 -3.51 -5.00 -5.98
CA LEU A 144 -2.48 -4.67 -6.96
C LEU A 144 -1.39 -5.73 -6.93
N SER A 145 -1.05 -6.31 -8.07
CA SER A 145 0.12 -7.19 -8.18
C SER A 145 1.30 -6.45 -8.78
N ASN A 146 2.42 -6.41 -8.06
CA ASN A 146 3.70 -5.93 -8.58
C ASN A 146 4.60 -7.06 -9.09
N ASN A 147 4.18 -8.31 -8.94
CA ASN A 147 4.98 -9.45 -9.33
C ASN A 147 4.58 -9.93 -10.73
N SER A 148 5.46 -9.74 -11.71
CA SER A 148 5.26 -10.20 -13.09
C SER A 148 5.14 -11.72 -13.24
N SER A 149 5.51 -12.49 -12.22
CA SER A 149 5.38 -13.95 -12.19
C SER A 149 4.03 -14.42 -11.62
N ILE A 150 3.23 -13.53 -11.04
CA ILE A 150 1.90 -13.87 -10.56
C ILE A 150 0.93 -13.89 -11.73
N SER A 151 0.16 -14.94 -11.84
CA SER A 151 -0.90 -15.07 -12.85
C SER A 151 -1.86 -13.89 -12.69
N GLU A 152 -1.99 -13.07 -13.75
CA GLU A 152 -2.93 -11.95 -13.74
C GLU A 152 -4.41 -12.40 -13.65
N GLY A 153 -4.63 -13.73 -13.67
CA GLY A 153 -5.94 -14.34 -13.48
C GLY A 153 -7.05 -13.68 -14.30
N THR A 154 -8.10 -13.26 -13.60
CA THR A 154 -9.27 -12.56 -14.17
C THR A 154 -9.07 -11.05 -14.31
N CYS A 155 -7.86 -10.54 -14.12
CA CYS A 155 -7.58 -9.10 -14.07
C CYS A 155 -7.41 -8.44 -15.46
N LYS A 156 -7.84 -9.11 -16.52
CA LYS A 156 -7.92 -8.54 -17.87
C LYS A 156 -9.32 -8.75 -18.44
N THR A 157 -9.95 -7.68 -18.89
CA THR A 157 -11.23 -7.71 -19.60
C THR A 157 -11.13 -6.80 -20.82
N ASP A 158 -11.49 -7.32 -21.99
CA ASP A 158 -11.48 -6.58 -23.27
C ASP A 158 -10.13 -5.89 -23.56
N GLY A 159 -9.02 -6.55 -23.17
CA GLY A 159 -7.67 -6.01 -23.34
C GLY A 159 -7.25 -4.96 -22.31
N LYS A 160 -8.16 -4.51 -21.44
CA LYS A 160 -7.85 -3.59 -20.33
C LYS A 160 -7.40 -4.35 -19.09
N LYS A 161 -6.40 -3.81 -18.39
CA LYS A 161 -5.93 -4.32 -17.10
C LYS A 161 -6.77 -3.69 -15.99
N LEU A 162 -7.44 -4.53 -15.17
CA LEU A 162 -8.33 -4.07 -14.11
C LEU A 162 -7.60 -3.72 -12.80
N ASN A 163 -6.32 -4.05 -12.69
CA ASN A 163 -5.50 -3.86 -11.49
C ASN A 163 -4.19 -3.14 -11.78
N SER A 164 -4.18 -2.18 -12.71
CA SER A 164 -3.09 -1.21 -12.87
C SER A 164 -3.27 -0.02 -11.94
N PHE A 165 -2.20 0.71 -11.66
CA PHE A 165 -2.25 1.87 -10.75
C PHE A 165 -3.28 2.91 -11.18
N ASP A 166 -3.30 3.27 -12.46
CA ASP A 166 -4.25 4.21 -13.04
C ASP A 166 -5.69 3.75 -12.90
N THR A 167 -5.97 2.48 -13.22
CA THR A 167 -7.31 1.90 -13.09
C THR A 167 -7.76 1.89 -11.63
N LEU A 168 -6.89 1.48 -10.69
CA LEU A 168 -7.25 1.40 -9.27
C LEU A 168 -7.38 2.78 -8.62
N ILE A 169 -6.56 3.77 -9.01
CA ILE A 169 -6.73 5.16 -8.56
C ILE A 169 -8.09 5.70 -9.02
N ASN A 170 -8.42 5.55 -10.31
CA ASN A 170 -9.71 5.98 -10.84
C ASN A 170 -10.88 5.29 -10.12
N GLN A 171 -10.78 3.98 -9.91
CA GLN A 171 -11.81 3.22 -9.20
C GLN A 171 -11.96 3.71 -7.75
N ALA A 172 -10.86 3.95 -7.03
CA ALA A 172 -10.92 4.46 -5.66
C ALA A 172 -11.59 5.83 -5.56
N VAL A 173 -11.35 6.72 -6.56
CA VAL A 173 -12.03 8.02 -6.66
C VAL A 173 -13.54 7.81 -6.91
N GLU A 174 -13.92 6.96 -7.86
CA GLU A 174 -15.32 6.65 -8.19
C GLU A 174 -16.06 6.01 -7.01
N ASP A 175 -15.39 5.15 -6.24
CA ASP A 175 -15.92 4.52 -5.03
C ASP A 175 -16.06 5.50 -3.84
N GLY A 176 -15.59 6.74 -3.97
CA GLY A 176 -15.70 7.81 -2.98
C GLY A 176 -14.65 7.78 -1.88
N ALA A 177 -13.47 7.22 -2.14
CA ALA A 177 -12.35 7.33 -1.22
C ALA A 177 -11.92 8.81 -1.09
N GLN A 178 -11.56 9.21 0.12
CA GLN A 178 -11.07 10.55 0.42
C GLN A 178 -9.54 10.60 0.50
N ILE A 179 -8.93 9.44 0.77
CA ILE A 179 -7.48 9.26 0.85
C ILE A 179 -7.16 7.93 0.15
N ILE A 180 -6.08 7.92 -0.63
CA ILE A 180 -5.54 6.72 -1.26
C ILE A 180 -4.14 6.49 -0.71
N SER A 181 -3.89 5.35 -0.08
CA SER A 181 -2.58 4.91 0.43
C SER A 181 -1.97 3.88 -0.50
N ILE A 182 -0.77 4.16 -1.02
CA ILE A 182 -0.05 3.28 -1.96
C ILE A 182 1.37 3.05 -1.44
N SER A 183 1.60 1.86 -0.89
CA SER A 183 2.89 1.46 -0.30
C SER A 183 3.69 0.54 -1.21
N GLN A 184 3.51 0.68 -2.53
CA GLN A 184 4.11 -0.19 -3.52
C GLN A 184 5.13 0.56 -4.37
N GLY A 185 6.25 -0.10 -4.68
CA GLY A 185 7.22 0.40 -5.65
C GLY A 185 6.61 0.43 -7.05
N THR A 186 6.82 1.52 -7.77
CA THR A 186 6.32 1.69 -9.13
C THR A 186 7.49 1.96 -10.06
N GLY A 187 7.48 1.38 -11.26
CA GLY A 187 8.28 1.89 -12.36
C GLY A 187 7.65 3.17 -12.94
N TYR A 188 8.12 3.60 -14.10
CA TYR A 188 7.47 4.70 -14.84
C TYR A 188 6.04 4.29 -15.22
N LEU A 189 5.05 5.05 -14.75
CA LEU A 189 3.63 4.71 -14.91
C LEU A 189 2.98 5.32 -16.17
N GLY A 190 3.69 6.19 -16.89
CA GLY A 190 3.22 6.75 -18.15
C GLY A 190 2.06 7.75 -18.03
N THR A 191 1.47 8.06 -19.18
CA THR A 191 0.42 9.08 -19.31
C THR A 191 -0.88 8.71 -18.60
N ALA A 192 -1.23 7.42 -18.52
CA ALA A 192 -2.46 6.96 -17.86
C ALA A 192 -2.46 7.31 -16.36
N ALA A 193 -1.34 7.09 -15.66
CA ALA A 193 -1.21 7.45 -14.25
C ALA A 193 -1.32 8.98 -14.03
N LYS A 194 -0.76 9.79 -14.93
CA LYS A 194 -0.89 11.24 -14.87
C LYS A 194 -2.36 11.67 -14.83
N TRP A 195 -3.19 11.11 -15.71
CA TRP A 195 -4.61 11.48 -15.78
C TRP A 195 -5.43 10.91 -14.62
N ALA A 196 -5.08 9.72 -14.10
CA ALA A 196 -5.69 9.20 -12.89
C ALA A 196 -5.37 10.06 -11.66
N ILE A 197 -4.16 10.61 -11.59
CA ILE A 197 -3.78 11.56 -10.54
C ILE A 197 -4.51 12.90 -10.72
N ALA A 198 -4.61 13.42 -11.96
CA ALA A 198 -5.42 14.62 -12.25
C ALA A 198 -6.88 14.42 -11.82
N ASN A 199 -7.46 13.24 -12.07
CA ASN A 199 -8.79 12.85 -11.60
C ASN A 199 -8.88 12.94 -10.06
N ALA A 200 -7.94 12.33 -9.34
CA ALA A 200 -7.93 12.36 -7.88
C ALA A 200 -7.83 13.81 -7.34
N ILE A 201 -6.96 14.64 -7.91
CA ILE A 201 -6.83 16.06 -7.54
C ILE A 201 -8.14 16.81 -7.78
N ALA A 202 -8.75 16.64 -8.97
CA ALA A 202 -10.01 17.30 -9.35
C ALA A 202 -11.17 16.94 -8.41
N HIS A 203 -11.18 15.73 -7.87
CA HIS A 203 -12.19 15.25 -6.91
C HIS A 203 -11.79 15.45 -5.44
N GLY A 204 -10.67 16.12 -5.18
CA GLY A 204 -10.21 16.40 -3.83
C GLY A 204 -9.77 15.17 -3.05
N VAL A 205 -9.29 14.12 -3.71
CA VAL A 205 -8.76 12.91 -3.09
C VAL A 205 -7.25 13.07 -2.86
N ILE A 206 -6.77 12.76 -1.67
CA ILE A 206 -5.33 12.81 -1.33
C ILE A 206 -4.69 11.46 -1.65
N ILE A 207 -3.68 11.47 -2.51
CA ILE A 207 -2.85 10.27 -2.74
C ILE A 207 -1.59 10.38 -1.89
N VAL A 208 -1.31 9.33 -1.11
CA VAL A 208 -0.10 9.19 -0.28
C VAL A 208 0.70 8.01 -0.80
N ALA A 209 1.97 8.20 -1.12
CA ALA A 209 2.80 7.17 -1.73
C ALA A 209 4.20 7.09 -1.09
N SER A 210 4.74 5.87 -0.99
CA SER A 210 6.06 5.62 -0.40
C SER A 210 7.18 6.13 -1.30
N ALA A 211 8.28 6.62 -0.69
CA ALA A 211 9.47 7.06 -1.41
C ALA A 211 10.40 5.92 -1.83
N GLY A 212 10.24 4.71 -1.28
CA GLY A 212 11.09 3.56 -1.59
C GLY A 212 12.11 3.23 -0.49
N ASN A 213 12.74 2.06 -0.63
CA ASN A 213 13.63 1.48 0.38
C ASN A 213 15.00 1.09 -0.18
N ALA A 214 15.44 1.75 -1.25
CA ALA A 214 16.70 1.41 -1.95
C ALA A 214 17.89 2.27 -1.50
N SER A 215 17.69 3.21 -0.56
CA SER A 215 18.73 4.15 -0.10
C SER A 215 19.32 5.00 -1.23
N ASP A 216 18.50 5.42 -2.17
CA ASP A 216 18.91 6.18 -3.36
C ASP A 216 17.90 7.25 -3.78
N ASP A 217 18.26 8.00 -4.82
CA ASP A 217 17.43 9.04 -5.41
C ASP A 217 16.41 8.42 -6.36
N GLU A 218 15.16 8.36 -5.91
CA GLU A 218 14.04 7.75 -6.62
C GLU A 218 13.23 8.75 -7.48
N ASN A 219 13.84 9.86 -7.89
CA ASN A 219 13.13 10.93 -8.61
C ASN A 219 12.45 10.48 -9.91
N THR A 220 12.79 9.32 -10.47
CA THR A 220 12.29 8.87 -11.76
C THR A 220 11.34 7.69 -11.71
N THR A 221 11.23 7.00 -10.57
CA THR A 221 10.60 5.68 -10.49
C THR A 221 9.43 5.57 -9.53
N HIS A 222 9.17 6.59 -8.69
CA HIS A 222 8.13 6.53 -7.66
C HIS A 222 6.90 7.40 -7.95
N LEU A 223 5.73 6.91 -7.50
CA LEU A 223 4.48 7.66 -7.58
C LEU A 223 4.56 9.00 -6.85
N GLY A 224 5.32 9.08 -5.76
CA GLY A 224 5.56 10.30 -5.01
C GLY A 224 6.13 11.46 -5.84
N ARG A 225 6.76 11.19 -6.99
CA ARG A 225 7.27 12.25 -7.89
C ARG A 225 6.16 13.07 -8.58
N TYR A 226 4.97 12.48 -8.75
CA TYR A 226 3.87 13.16 -9.44
C TYR A 226 3.35 14.35 -8.64
N SER A 227 2.87 15.37 -9.37
CA SER A 227 2.20 16.54 -8.79
C SER A 227 0.99 16.11 -7.96
N GLY A 228 0.77 16.79 -6.84
CA GLY A 228 -0.40 16.52 -5.99
C GLY A 228 -0.33 15.22 -5.17
N VAL A 229 0.69 14.38 -5.37
CA VAL A 229 0.90 13.16 -4.57
C VAL A 229 1.78 13.46 -3.36
N VAL A 230 1.38 13.02 -2.18
CA VAL A 230 2.17 13.13 -0.95
C VAL A 230 3.20 12.00 -0.93
N GLY A 231 4.44 12.28 -1.36
CA GLY A 231 5.55 11.34 -1.24
C GLY A 231 6.06 11.27 0.20
N VAL A 232 6.23 10.06 0.73
CA VAL A 232 6.58 9.83 2.14
C VAL A 232 7.88 9.05 2.26
N SER A 233 8.86 9.64 2.94
CA SER A 233 10.11 8.99 3.35
C SER A 233 10.04 8.47 4.78
N ALA A 234 11.07 7.76 5.22
CA ALA A 234 11.14 7.18 6.55
C ALA A 234 12.16 7.86 7.45
N ILE A 235 11.79 8.05 8.70
CA ILE A 235 12.67 8.42 9.82
C ILE A 235 12.66 7.33 10.89
N ASN A 236 13.68 7.31 11.73
CA ASN A 236 13.74 6.54 12.96
C ASN A 236 12.98 7.25 14.10
N THR A 237 12.70 6.57 15.21
CA THR A 237 12.04 7.15 16.38
C THR A 237 12.87 8.21 17.11
N ASP A 238 14.17 8.30 16.84
CA ASP A 238 15.03 9.39 17.31
C ASP A 238 15.00 10.65 16.40
N GLY A 239 14.19 10.61 15.33
CA GLY A 239 14.03 11.69 14.37
C GLY A 239 15.11 11.72 13.26
N THR A 240 16.07 10.81 13.28
CA THR A 240 17.07 10.72 12.21
C THR A 240 16.47 10.08 10.94
N PHE A 241 16.97 10.48 9.78
CA PHE A 241 16.58 9.88 8.52
C PHE A 241 16.95 8.38 8.48
N ALA A 242 16.00 7.51 8.11
CA ALA A 242 16.23 6.08 8.09
C ALA A 242 17.16 5.70 6.93
N SER A 243 18.24 4.97 7.22
CA SER A 243 19.29 4.67 6.24
C SER A 243 18.83 3.87 5.02
N TYR A 244 17.74 3.14 5.14
CA TYR A 244 17.14 2.39 4.03
C TYR A 244 16.20 3.23 3.17
N SER A 245 15.74 4.39 3.68
CA SER A 245 14.76 5.21 2.95
C SER A 245 15.38 5.78 1.69
N SER A 246 14.66 5.69 0.58
CA SER A 246 14.94 6.51 -0.59
C SER A 246 14.49 7.95 -0.38
N TRP A 247 14.98 8.86 -1.19
CA TRP A 247 14.72 10.31 -1.13
C TRP A 247 14.51 10.90 -2.52
N GLY A 248 14.29 12.19 -2.60
CA GLY A 248 14.21 12.91 -3.89
C GLY A 248 13.19 14.04 -3.90
N ASN A 249 13.01 14.64 -5.07
CA ASN A 249 12.12 15.80 -5.27
C ASN A 249 10.64 15.48 -5.04
N GLY A 250 10.27 14.21 -5.04
CA GLY A 250 8.91 13.76 -4.79
C GLY A 250 8.51 13.74 -3.33
N VAL A 251 9.48 13.80 -2.39
CA VAL A 251 9.21 13.71 -0.96
C VAL A 251 8.54 14.98 -0.45
N VAL A 252 7.40 14.81 0.22
CA VAL A 252 6.61 15.90 0.83
C VAL A 252 6.74 15.90 2.34
N THR A 253 6.77 14.73 2.95
CA THR A 253 6.88 14.57 4.41
C THR A 253 7.59 13.26 4.74
N ALA A 254 7.96 13.10 6.00
CA ALA A 254 8.52 11.87 6.54
C ALA A 254 7.69 11.39 7.72
N ALA A 255 7.71 10.09 8.00
CA ALA A 255 7.16 9.53 9.23
C ALA A 255 8.02 8.37 9.73
N VAL A 256 7.80 7.92 10.96
CA VAL A 256 8.49 6.75 11.50
C VAL A 256 8.28 5.55 10.58
N GLY A 257 9.38 4.91 10.17
CA GLY A 257 9.35 3.78 9.25
C GLY A 257 9.59 2.42 9.91
N GLY A 258 9.69 2.36 11.23
CA GLY A 258 9.88 1.13 12.00
C GLY A 258 10.95 1.26 13.10
N PRO A 259 11.19 0.14 13.82
CA PRO A 259 10.62 -1.18 13.64
C PRO A 259 9.16 -1.27 14.06
N PHE A 260 8.32 -2.00 13.31
CA PHE A 260 6.93 -2.30 13.67
C PHE A 260 6.76 -3.79 13.95
N ASN A 261 6.02 -4.11 15.01
CA ASN A 261 5.68 -5.48 15.33
C ASN A 261 4.75 -6.06 14.26
N THR A 262 5.08 -7.25 13.79
CA THR A 262 4.31 -8.02 12.81
C THR A 262 4.48 -9.51 13.07
N LEU A 263 3.86 -10.36 12.26
CA LEU A 263 4.06 -11.80 12.23
C LEU A 263 4.87 -12.19 10.99
N ASP A 264 5.80 -13.11 11.16
CA ASP A 264 6.50 -13.72 10.02
C ASP A 264 5.51 -14.47 9.14
N GLU A 265 5.56 -14.20 7.84
CA GLU A 265 4.58 -14.68 6.86
C GLU A 265 4.54 -16.20 6.68
N ASN A 266 5.58 -16.93 7.10
CA ASN A 266 5.68 -18.38 6.94
C ASN A 266 5.44 -19.14 8.24
N THR A 267 5.86 -18.54 9.36
CA THR A 267 5.86 -19.21 10.67
C THR A 267 4.81 -18.66 11.63
N ASN A 268 4.20 -17.52 11.33
CA ASN A 268 3.30 -16.77 12.22
C ASN A 268 3.92 -16.44 13.59
N GLN A 269 5.25 -16.38 13.66
CA GLN A 269 5.95 -15.96 14.87
C GLN A 269 6.11 -14.45 14.90
N PRO A 270 6.09 -13.83 16.09
CA PRO A 270 6.35 -12.41 16.23
C PRO A 270 7.71 -12.02 15.63
N THR A 271 7.70 -10.97 14.83
CA THR A 271 8.87 -10.37 14.20
C THR A 271 8.67 -8.87 14.06
N THR A 272 9.61 -8.18 13.43
CA THR A 272 9.49 -6.75 13.14
C THR A 272 9.76 -6.47 11.67
N VAL A 273 9.14 -5.41 11.17
CA VAL A 273 9.30 -4.92 9.80
C VAL A 273 9.57 -3.42 9.81
N GLN A 274 10.26 -2.93 8.78
CA GLN A 274 10.53 -1.51 8.57
C GLN A 274 10.45 -1.15 7.09
N GLY A 275 10.11 0.10 6.79
CA GLY A 275 10.05 0.59 5.42
C GLY A 275 9.25 1.88 5.30
N THR A 276 9.42 2.58 4.18
CA THR A 276 8.63 3.76 3.81
C THR A 276 7.15 3.41 3.58
N SER A 277 6.83 2.14 3.37
CA SER A 277 5.45 1.61 3.33
C SER A 277 4.69 1.92 4.61
N MET A 278 5.33 1.65 5.78
CA MET A 278 4.78 1.90 7.10
C MET A 278 4.58 3.39 7.35
N SER A 279 5.58 4.20 6.97
CA SER A 279 5.49 5.66 7.04
C SER A 279 4.31 6.20 6.23
N THR A 280 4.08 5.63 5.04
CA THR A 280 2.97 6.00 4.15
C THR A 280 1.61 5.72 4.79
N ALA A 281 1.43 4.54 5.37
CA ALA A 281 0.19 4.19 6.07
C ALA A 281 -0.05 5.09 7.29
N LEU A 282 1.00 5.44 8.05
CA LEU A 282 0.89 6.40 9.16
C LEU A 282 0.42 7.77 8.68
N VAL A 283 1.04 8.31 7.62
CA VAL A 283 0.66 9.62 7.06
C VAL A 283 -0.77 9.60 6.54
N ALA A 284 -1.17 8.55 5.80
CA ALA A 284 -2.54 8.41 5.31
C ALA A 284 -3.57 8.36 6.45
N GLY A 285 -3.26 7.62 7.52
CA GLY A 285 -4.09 7.57 8.72
C GLY A 285 -4.21 8.94 9.41
N MET A 286 -3.10 9.69 9.58
CA MET A 286 -3.14 11.02 10.20
C MET A 286 -3.91 12.04 9.35
N LEU A 287 -3.80 11.96 8.03
CA LEU A 287 -4.63 12.78 7.13
C LEU A 287 -6.12 12.42 7.24
N ALA A 288 -6.46 11.17 7.55
CA ALA A 288 -7.84 10.80 7.85
C ALA A 288 -8.34 11.43 9.16
N LEU A 289 -7.49 11.52 10.20
CA LEU A 289 -7.85 12.25 11.42
C LEU A 289 -8.07 13.74 11.14
N ALA A 290 -7.21 14.36 10.33
CA ALA A 290 -7.36 15.77 9.93
C ALA A 290 -8.66 16.00 9.13
N ARG A 291 -8.98 15.13 8.18
CA ARG A 291 -10.25 15.17 7.43
C ARG A 291 -11.47 15.05 8.33
N GLN A 292 -11.44 14.11 9.29
CA GLN A 292 -12.52 13.98 10.28
C GLN A 292 -12.68 15.25 11.12
N LYS A 293 -11.56 15.82 11.58
CA LYS A 293 -11.55 17.02 12.44
C LYS A 293 -12.05 18.25 11.69
N TRP A 294 -11.69 18.39 10.43
CA TRP A 294 -11.93 19.57 9.62
C TRP A 294 -12.79 19.25 8.38
N PRO A 295 -14.07 18.85 8.56
CA PRO A 295 -14.91 18.35 7.46
C PRO A 295 -15.22 19.40 6.41
N ASN A 296 -15.10 20.69 6.74
CA ASN A 296 -15.36 21.80 5.83
C ASN A 296 -14.07 22.34 5.16
N ALA A 297 -12.89 21.89 5.57
CA ALA A 297 -11.65 22.28 4.93
C ALA A 297 -11.51 21.60 3.57
N THR A 298 -11.02 22.33 2.59
CA THR A 298 -10.71 21.75 1.28
C THR A 298 -9.49 20.82 1.38
N THR A 299 -9.32 19.96 0.39
CA THR A 299 -8.13 19.12 0.28
C THR A 299 -6.86 19.95 0.25
N ASN A 300 -6.88 21.07 -0.48
CA ASN A 300 -5.74 21.96 -0.57
C ASN A 300 -5.38 22.54 0.79
N GLN A 301 -6.37 22.96 1.58
CA GLN A 301 -6.16 23.48 2.93
C GLN A 301 -5.59 22.41 3.88
N ILE A 302 -6.02 21.17 3.79
CA ILE A 302 -5.41 20.05 4.55
C ILE A 302 -3.96 19.83 4.13
N LEU A 303 -3.66 19.88 2.82
CA LEU A 303 -2.30 19.77 2.30
C LEU A 303 -1.43 20.97 2.70
N GLN A 304 -2.00 22.19 2.72
CA GLN A 304 -1.31 23.38 3.26
C GLN A 304 -0.94 23.18 4.74
N SER A 305 -1.87 22.64 5.55
CA SER A 305 -1.59 22.32 6.94
C SER A 305 -0.44 21.31 7.06
N LEU A 306 -0.45 20.25 6.24
CA LEU A 306 0.62 19.24 6.22
C LEU A 306 2.00 19.85 5.96
N VAL A 307 2.13 20.69 4.93
CA VAL A 307 3.44 21.25 4.56
C VAL A 307 3.90 22.35 5.51
N ARG A 308 2.98 23.05 6.17
CA ARG A 308 3.30 24.14 7.11
C ARG A 308 3.58 23.68 8.53
N SER A 309 3.00 22.54 8.95
CA SER A 309 3.27 21.94 10.27
C SER A 309 4.47 20.99 10.26
N GLY A 310 5.06 20.72 9.10
CA GLY A 310 6.23 19.83 9.01
C GLY A 310 7.38 20.26 9.91
N LEU A 311 8.04 19.30 10.57
CA LEU A 311 8.98 19.53 11.66
C LEU A 311 10.42 19.84 11.21
N ASN A 312 10.64 20.24 9.96
CA ASN A 312 11.97 20.70 9.55
C ASN A 312 12.32 22.04 10.21
N PRO A 313 13.60 22.29 10.50
CA PRO A 313 14.06 23.61 10.91
C PRO A 313 13.65 24.67 9.88
N ASN A 314 13.12 25.79 10.34
CA ASN A 314 12.61 26.90 9.54
C ASN A 314 11.47 26.53 8.56
N HIS A 315 10.88 25.36 8.68
CA HIS A 315 9.87 24.80 7.75
C HIS A 315 10.34 24.75 6.30
N GLU A 316 11.67 24.67 6.07
CA GLU A 316 12.23 24.58 4.74
C GLU A 316 12.15 23.17 4.19
N TRP A 317 11.85 23.05 2.90
CA TRP A 317 11.83 21.77 2.21
C TRP A 317 13.25 21.25 1.95
N ASN A 318 13.43 19.93 2.09
CA ASN A 318 14.63 19.22 1.62
C ASN A 318 14.26 17.87 1.00
N GLN A 319 15.15 17.31 0.18
CA GLN A 319 14.89 16.07 -0.55
C GLN A 319 14.76 14.81 0.32
N TYR A 320 15.18 14.84 1.58
CA TYR A 320 15.16 13.68 2.47
C TYR A 320 13.86 13.57 3.25
N THR A 321 13.39 14.66 3.81
CA THR A 321 12.21 14.69 4.68
C THR A 321 11.07 15.58 4.15
N GLY A 322 11.22 16.10 2.92
CA GLY A 322 10.26 17.05 2.37
C GLY A 322 10.20 18.32 3.22
N TYR A 323 9.02 18.70 3.67
CA TYR A 323 8.80 19.81 4.60
C TYR A 323 9.04 19.41 6.08
N GLY A 324 9.36 18.14 6.34
CA GLY A 324 9.71 17.62 7.64
C GLY A 324 8.92 16.37 8.03
N ALA A 325 9.26 15.83 9.19
CA ALA A 325 8.45 14.79 9.81
C ALA A 325 7.03 15.31 10.05
N ILE A 326 6.04 14.44 9.83
CA ILE A 326 4.63 14.80 10.02
C ILE A 326 4.35 15.15 11.48
N ASP A 327 3.73 16.29 11.71
CA ASP A 327 3.13 16.66 13.00
C ASP A 327 1.64 16.31 13.02
N GLY A 328 1.34 15.09 13.50
CA GLY A 328 -0.04 14.64 13.64
C GLY A 328 -0.87 15.49 14.61
N GLY A 329 -0.20 16.12 15.60
CA GLY A 329 -0.83 17.06 16.54
C GLY A 329 -1.22 18.36 15.83
N GLY A 330 -0.30 18.97 15.10
CA GLY A 330 -0.54 20.18 14.32
C GLY A 330 -1.71 20.03 13.35
N LEU A 331 -1.79 18.90 12.65
CA LEU A 331 -2.88 18.60 11.70
C LEU A 331 -4.30 18.63 12.32
N VAL A 332 -4.44 18.33 13.60
CA VAL A 332 -5.76 18.30 14.29
C VAL A 332 -5.98 19.47 15.26
N ILE A 333 -4.95 20.29 15.50
CA ILE A 333 -5.03 21.46 16.38
C ILE A 333 -5.18 22.76 15.60
N ASP A 334 -4.38 22.92 14.52
CA ASP A 334 -4.34 24.13 13.74
C ASP A 334 -5.43 24.13 12.66
N ASP A 335 -6.32 25.12 12.71
CA ASP A 335 -7.43 25.23 11.76
C ASP A 335 -6.92 25.48 10.34
N PRO A 336 -7.10 24.53 9.40
CA PRO A 336 -6.59 24.66 8.05
C PRO A 336 -7.34 25.71 7.22
N SER A 337 -8.51 26.18 7.65
CA SER A 337 -9.27 27.24 6.95
C SER A 337 -8.54 28.57 6.88
N GLN A 338 -7.54 28.78 7.73
CA GLN A 338 -6.65 29.95 7.68
C GLN A 338 -5.71 29.97 6.49
N TYR A 339 -5.54 28.84 5.81
CA TYR A 339 -4.62 28.70 4.67
C TYR A 339 -5.33 28.87 3.33
N PRO A 340 -4.61 29.30 2.27
CA PRO A 340 -5.19 29.44 0.94
C PRO A 340 -5.67 28.08 0.40
N ASP A 341 -6.75 28.13 -0.39
CA ASP A 341 -7.27 26.96 -1.11
C ASP A 341 -6.48 26.74 -2.41
N GLU A 342 -5.18 26.51 -2.25
CA GLU A 342 -4.24 26.25 -3.33
C GLU A 342 -3.42 25.02 -3.00
N ASN A 343 -3.28 24.08 -3.94
CA ASN A 343 -2.54 22.85 -3.73
C ASN A 343 -1.02 23.16 -3.63
N PRO A 344 -0.40 22.99 -2.44
CA PRO A 344 1.00 23.39 -2.22
C PRO A 344 2.02 22.44 -2.86
N ILE A 345 1.58 21.27 -3.33
CA ILE A 345 2.44 20.23 -3.89
C ILE A 345 2.13 19.93 -5.36
N LEU A 346 1.39 20.82 -6.02
CA LEU A 346 1.10 20.71 -7.44
C LEU A 346 2.33 21.00 -8.32
N GLN A 347 3.24 21.84 -7.81
CA GLN A 347 4.53 22.11 -8.46
C GLN A 347 5.65 21.64 -7.54
N LYS A 348 6.24 20.50 -7.86
CA LYS A 348 7.38 19.97 -7.12
C LYS A 348 8.70 20.41 -7.74
N GLN A 349 9.76 20.40 -6.95
CA GLN A 349 11.11 20.70 -7.45
C GLN A 349 11.49 19.75 -8.59
N GLY A 350 12.18 20.27 -9.59
CA GLY A 350 12.59 19.48 -10.76
C GLY A 350 11.50 19.28 -11.83
N GLY A 351 10.32 19.85 -11.61
CA GLY A 351 9.16 19.67 -12.48
C GLY A 351 8.44 18.35 -12.25
N SER A 352 7.15 18.37 -12.35
CA SER A 352 6.31 17.17 -12.18
C SER A 352 5.02 17.31 -12.98
N GLU A 353 4.36 16.19 -13.24
CA GLU A 353 3.08 16.09 -13.93
C GLU A 353 2.04 15.35 -13.05
N PRO A 354 0.73 15.63 -13.21
CA PRO A 354 0.17 16.64 -14.12
C PRO A 354 0.56 18.07 -13.72
N THR A 355 0.65 18.98 -14.70
CA THR A 355 0.79 20.41 -14.44
C THR A 355 -0.52 21.02 -13.94
N ALA A 356 -0.46 22.25 -13.40
CA ALA A 356 -1.68 22.95 -12.98
C ALA A 356 -2.67 23.14 -14.15
N ASP A 357 -2.16 23.43 -15.34
CA ASP A 357 -2.99 23.57 -16.53
C ASP A 357 -3.61 22.23 -16.95
N GLU A 358 -2.87 21.13 -16.88
CA GLU A 358 -3.40 19.80 -17.17
C GLU A 358 -4.51 19.38 -16.18
N VAL A 359 -4.35 19.69 -14.88
CA VAL A 359 -5.42 19.46 -13.89
C VAL A 359 -6.64 20.32 -14.20
N ALA A 360 -6.44 21.58 -14.61
CA ALA A 360 -7.53 22.45 -15.02
C ALA A 360 -8.23 21.93 -16.29
N ASP A 361 -7.47 21.49 -17.28
CA ASP A 361 -8.01 20.87 -18.51
C ASP A 361 -8.82 19.61 -18.19
N TYR A 362 -8.34 18.78 -17.27
CA TYR A 362 -9.09 17.62 -16.80
C TYR A 362 -10.42 18.05 -16.15
N THR A 363 -10.36 18.98 -15.21
CA THR A 363 -11.55 19.48 -14.50
C THR A 363 -12.58 20.10 -15.43
N ASP A 364 -12.13 20.77 -16.48
CA ASP A 364 -12.98 21.41 -17.47
C ASP A 364 -13.51 20.45 -18.57
N GLY A 365 -13.06 19.19 -18.54
CA GLY A 365 -13.45 18.18 -19.54
C GLY A 365 -12.79 18.43 -20.90
N LEU A 366 -11.61 19.03 -20.95
CA LEU A 366 -10.89 19.36 -22.18
C LEU A 366 -9.87 18.29 -22.60
N VAL A 367 -9.57 17.33 -21.73
CA VAL A 367 -8.69 16.22 -22.06
C VAL A 367 -9.42 15.25 -22.98
N SER A 368 -8.95 15.18 -24.23
CA SER A 368 -9.55 14.33 -25.25
C SER A 368 -9.27 12.84 -24.94
N PRO A 369 -10.30 12.00 -24.76
CA PRO A 369 -10.11 10.56 -24.62
C PRO A 369 -9.60 9.99 -25.95
N THR A 370 -8.50 9.25 -25.87
CA THR A 370 -7.90 8.60 -27.04
C THR A 370 -7.46 7.18 -26.63
N SER A 371 -7.06 6.35 -27.58
CA SER A 371 -6.52 5.00 -27.29
C SER A 371 -5.28 5.02 -26.38
N THR A 372 -4.63 6.17 -26.22
CA THR A 372 -3.45 6.37 -25.36
C THR A 372 -3.76 7.04 -24.03
N VAL A 373 -5.00 7.53 -23.85
CA VAL A 373 -5.48 8.22 -22.66
C VAL A 373 -6.70 7.45 -22.14
N ASP A 374 -6.47 6.60 -21.13
CA ASP A 374 -7.54 5.86 -20.47
C ASP A 374 -8.12 6.72 -19.35
N LEU A 375 -9.28 7.29 -19.60
CA LEU A 375 -10.02 8.12 -18.64
C LEU A 375 -11.10 7.26 -17.97
N PRO A 376 -11.52 7.61 -16.72
CA PRO A 376 -12.60 6.89 -16.04
C PRO A 376 -13.92 7.01 -16.83
N ASP A 377 -14.80 6.02 -16.67
CA ASP A 377 -16.11 5.98 -17.34
C ASP A 377 -16.99 7.19 -17.00
N SER A 378 -16.77 7.80 -15.83
CA SER A 378 -17.47 9.01 -15.37
C SER A 378 -16.97 10.31 -15.99
N TYR A 379 -15.85 10.28 -16.73
CA TYR A 379 -15.29 11.49 -17.33
C TYR A 379 -16.16 11.99 -18.50
N VAL A 380 -16.55 13.26 -18.45
CA VAL A 380 -17.34 13.91 -19.50
C VAL A 380 -16.45 14.82 -20.34
N TYR A 381 -16.19 14.43 -21.58
CA TYR A 381 -15.46 15.28 -22.52
C TYR A 381 -16.31 16.44 -22.99
N ARG A 382 -15.79 17.66 -22.89
CA ARG A 382 -16.45 18.93 -23.24
C ARG A 382 -15.67 19.74 -24.26
N GLY A 383 -14.64 19.17 -24.84
CA GLY A 383 -13.86 19.80 -25.91
C GLY A 383 -14.62 19.86 -27.24
N ALA A 384 -13.97 20.41 -28.25
CA ALA A 384 -14.52 20.60 -29.59
C ALA A 384 -13.86 19.68 -30.65
N ASP A 385 -13.24 18.59 -30.25
CA ASP A 385 -12.56 17.66 -31.15
C ASP A 385 -13.52 16.59 -31.66
N ASP A 386 -13.98 16.73 -32.90
CA ASP A 386 -14.90 15.78 -33.52
C ASP A 386 -14.30 14.38 -33.73
N GLN A 387 -12.96 14.26 -33.72
CA GLN A 387 -12.30 12.95 -33.87
C GLN A 387 -12.52 12.06 -32.65
N VAL A 388 -12.76 12.64 -31.48
CA VAL A 388 -13.08 11.90 -30.27
C VAL A 388 -14.30 11.01 -30.45
N VAL A 389 -15.31 11.45 -31.21
CA VAL A 389 -16.51 10.66 -31.51
C VAL A 389 -16.17 9.34 -32.22
N LEU A 390 -15.17 9.36 -33.10
CA LEU A 390 -14.73 8.18 -33.84
C LEU A 390 -13.98 7.19 -32.96
N TYR A 391 -13.28 7.67 -31.93
CA TYR A 391 -12.56 6.81 -30.99
C TYR A 391 -13.45 6.26 -29.88
N GLN A 392 -14.61 6.87 -29.64
CA GLN A 392 -15.48 6.55 -28.50
C GLN A 392 -16.73 5.76 -28.87
N SER A 393 -16.87 5.26 -30.11
CA SER A 393 -18.01 4.43 -30.49
C SER A 393 -18.26 3.25 -29.57
N ASP A 394 -17.21 2.79 -28.85
CA ASP A 394 -17.25 1.66 -27.94
C ASP A 394 -17.04 2.04 -26.45
N LEU A 395 -16.85 3.35 -26.13
CA LEU A 395 -16.64 3.83 -24.77
C LEU A 395 -17.97 4.27 -24.15
N LYS A 396 -18.10 4.03 -22.85
CA LYS A 396 -19.29 4.39 -22.07
C LYS A 396 -19.33 5.87 -21.67
N ASN A 397 -18.25 6.62 -21.91
CA ASN A 397 -18.12 8.01 -21.48
C ASN A 397 -19.06 8.92 -22.26
N GLU A 398 -19.68 9.85 -21.55
CA GLU A 398 -20.48 10.89 -22.18
C GLU A 398 -19.58 11.87 -22.93
N ILE A 399 -19.97 12.21 -24.17
CA ILE A 399 -19.32 13.22 -24.99
C ILE A 399 -20.26 14.41 -25.14
N HIS A 400 -19.78 15.57 -24.78
CA HIS A 400 -20.50 16.81 -24.99
C HIS A 400 -19.63 17.75 -25.86
N LEU A 401 -19.80 17.64 -27.18
CA LEU A 401 -19.15 18.55 -28.11
C LEU A 401 -19.77 19.93 -27.98
N GLY A 402 -18.97 20.95 -27.76
CA GLY A 402 -19.44 22.32 -27.62
C GLY A 402 -18.32 23.28 -27.25
N THR A 403 -18.71 24.50 -26.92
CA THR A 403 -17.75 25.51 -26.45
C THR A 403 -17.18 25.12 -25.10
N SER A 404 -15.86 25.21 -24.97
CA SER A 404 -15.16 24.95 -23.71
C SER A 404 -15.76 25.77 -22.54
N PRO A 405 -15.93 25.15 -21.37
CA PRO A 405 -16.34 25.85 -20.14
C PRO A 405 -15.48 27.08 -19.82
N ARG A 406 -14.22 27.13 -20.25
CA ARG A 406 -13.33 28.29 -20.05
C ARG A 406 -13.85 29.56 -20.67
N TYR A 407 -14.57 29.49 -21.78
CA TYR A 407 -15.16 30.65 -22.43
C TYR A 407 -16.40 31.20 -21.71
N HIS A 408 -16.96 30.46 -20.78
CA HIS A 408 -18.16 30.83 -20.02
C HIS A 408 -17.87 31.17 -18.56
N ARG A 409 -16.63 31.08 -18.10
CA ARG A 409 -16.22 31.56 -16.79
C ARG A 409 -16.09 33.09 -16.85
N LYS A 410 -17.03 33.79 -16.19
CA LYS A 410 -16.96 35.24 -15.91
C LYS A 410 -16.17 35.50 -14.66
#